data_6842d0067f09d3663a10f323f20a77b8
#
_entry.id   6842d0067f09d3663a10f323f20a77b8
#
_cell.length_a   1.000
_cell.length_b   1.000
_cell.length_c   1.000
_cell.angle_alpha   90.00
_cell.angle_beta   90.00
_cell.angle_gamma   90.00
#
_symmetry.space_group_name_H-M   'P 1'
#
loop_
_entity.id
_entity.type
_entity.pdbx_description
1 polymer ?
#
loop_
_entity_poly.entity_id
_entity_poly.type
_entity_poly.pdbx_seq_one_letter_code
_entity_poly.pdbx_strand_id
1 'polypeptide(L)'
;LILNPSMVQTNAFLHFFYVKIGFSSNEAFFVFIAVSIILLYVFKNIFNAIASYLRYGFIFNTKREIGVRLMRDYMKENYSFFLKNNSSVLMRSVGNDVSVFFDMVLQCLYFFSDGLMILIFGAYLFYSDFLLSVVCFAVMLLFVLVFVRWNKKRATHYGTQAQKSSGSMTQWLQQGFGGAKEIKILRREEYFVKNYEKYCAIANKMQQKFSFMNQIPHMVLECFCTGAVLIVIISRVLKGMDVAVFIPNMAVFAMALFRIFPRISRLNSSINTMIFSFPYLDTVYNDIKITEAHQQEFNKAQKIGKNEDVLTFNNDIQLKNVHYVYPNTEVEVLSDISLTVKKGQAVGLVGPSGAGKSTLADVFLGILELSEGS
;
A
#
# COMPACT_ATOMS: atom_id res chain seq x y z
N LEU A 1 -16.76 -24.06 -35.03
CA LEU A 1 -16.32 -24.14 -36.43
C LEU A 1 -15.84 -25.55 -36.81
N ILE A 2 -14.94 -26.17 -36.03
CA ILE A 2 -14.43 -27.52 -36.31
C ILE A 2 -15.56 -28.55 -36.31
N LEU A 3 -16.53 -28.45 -35.40
CA LEU A 3 -17.69 -29.36 -35.27
C LEU A 3 -18.80 -29.07 -36.30
N ASN A 4 -18.86 -27.86 -36.86
CA ASN A 4 -19.91 -27.45 -37.80
C ASN A 4 -19.32 -26.53 -38.90
N PRO A 5 -18.70 -27.06 -39.94
CA PRO A 5 -18.10 -26.28 -41.04
C PRO A 5 -19.10 -25.38 -41.78
N SER A 6 -20.39 -25.72 -41.79
CA SER A 6 -21.45 -24.92 -42.41
C SER A 6 -21.67 -23.56 -41.76
N MET A 7 -21.20 -23.38 -40.53
CA MET A 7 -21.23 -22.06 -39.85
C MET A 7 -20.41 -20.97 -40.56
N VAL A 8 -19.43 -21.34 -41.38
CA VAL A 8 -18.67 -20.37 -42.19
C VAL A 8 -19.58 -19.69 -43.22
N GLN A 9 -20.59 -20.42 -43.74
CA GLN A 9 -21.51 -19.90 -44.72
C GLN A 9 -22.74 -19.21 -44.10
N THR A 10 -23.17 -19.64 -42.91
CA THR A 10 -24.36 -19.11 -42.23
C THR A 10 -24.10 -17.86 -41.39
N ASN A 11 -22.88 -17.64 -40.91
CA ASN A 11 -22.54 -16.47 -40.14
C ASN A 11 -22.01 -15.36 -41.06
N ALA A 12 -22.76 -14.25 -41.15
CA ALA A 12 -22.43 -13.11 -42.03
C ALA A 12 -21.00 -12.55 -41.84
N PHE A 13 -20.50 -12.55 -40.60
CA PHE A 13 -19.16 -12.06 -40.29
C PHE A 13 -18.06 -13.00 -40.80
N LEU A 14 -18.20 -14.31 -40.59
CA LEU A 14 -17.24 -15.29 -41.04
C LEU A 14 -17.27 -15.43 -42.58
N HIS A 15 -18.45 -15.38 -43.16
CA HIS A 15 -18.63 -15.40 -44.61
C HIS A 15 -18.00 -14.19 -45.29
N PHE A 16 -18.15 -13.01 -44.72
CA PHE A 16 -17.52 -11.80 -45.23
C PHE A 16 -15.99 -11.95 -45.32
N PHE A 17 -15.33 -12.45 -44.27
CA PHE A 17 -13.88 -12.66 -44.28
C PHE A 17 -13.48 -13.78 -45.22
N TYR A 18 -14.26 -14.88 -45.30
CA TYR A 18 -14.01 -15.99 -46.19
C TYR A 18 -14.00 -15.57 -47.68
N VAL A 19 -15.00 -14.80 -48.09
CA VAL A 19 -15.14 -14.29 -49.45
C VAL A 19 -14.15 -13.19 -49.76
N LYS A 20 -13.96 -12.24 -48.87
CA LYS A 20 -13.09 -11.07 -49.10
C LYS A 20 -11.62 -11.41 -49.20
N ILE A 21 -11.15 -12.42 -48.46
CA ILE A 21 -9.77 -12.89 -48.50
C ILE A 21 -9.57 -13.94 -49.62
N GLY A 22 -10.66 -14.55 -50.13
CA GLY A 22 -10.61 -15.46 -51.28
C GLY A 22 -10.06 -16.86 -50.96
N PHE A 23 -10.49 -17.47 -49.85
CA PHE A 23 -10.06 -18.82 -49.50
C PHE A 23 -10.71 -19.87 -50.44
N SER A 24 -9.88 -20.78 -50.95
CA SER A 24 -10.30 -21.90 -51.81
C SER A 24 -10.76 -23.14 -51.03
N SER A 25 -10.46 -23.25 -49.74
CA SER A 25 -10.89 -24.35 -48.88
C SER A 25 -11.23 -23.92 -47.47
N ASN A 26 -12.18 -24.63 -46.83
CA ASN A 26 -12.53 -24.41 -45.42
C ASN A 26 -11.36 -24.68 -44.48
N GLU A 27 -10.48 -25.63 -44.81
CA GLU A 27 -9.30 -25.96 -44.01
C GLU A 27 -8.31 -24.81 -43.96
N ALA A 28 -8.02 -24.18 -45.13
CA ALA A 28 -7.15 -22.99 -45.18
C ALA A 28 -7.71 -21.83 -44.36
N PHE A 29 -9.03 -21.64 -44.38
CA PHE A 29 -9.69 -20.63 -43.56
C PHE A 29 -9.58 -20.91 -42.07
N PHE A 30 -9.71 -22.17 -41.63
CA PHE A 30 -9.50 -22.54 -40.24
C PHE A 30 -8.08 -22.31 -39.75
N VAL A 31 -7.08 -22.67 -40.57
CA VAL A 31 -5.68 -22.40 -40.27
C VAL A 31 -5.44 -20.90 -40.14
N PHE A 32 -6.00 -20.11 -41.06
CA PHE A 32 -5.90 -18.64 -41.01
C PHE A 32 -6.50 -18.07 -39.71
N ILE A 33 -7.70 -18.52 -39.30
CA ILE A 33 -8.32 -18.10 -38.05
C ILE A 33 -7.44 -18.49 -36.84
N ALA A 34 -6.94 -19.72 -36.82
CA ALA A 34 -6.08 -20.20 -35.73
C ALA A 34 -4.81 -19.35 -35.59
N VAL A 35 -4.12 -19.08 -36.71
CA VAL A 35 -2.93 -18.23 -36.75
C VAL A 35 -3.27 -16.80 -36.32
N SER A 36 -4.39 -16.25 -36.80
CA SER A 36 -4.86 -14.91 -36.40
C SER A 36 -5.12 -14.79 -34.89
N ILE A 37 -5.73 -15.83 -34.30
CA ILE A 37 -5.95 -15.88 -32.85
C ILE A 37 -4.61 -15.93 -32.11
N ILE A 38 -3.65 -16.73 -32.57
CA ILE A 38 -2.31 -16.78 -31.96
C ILE A 38 -1.64 -15.39 -32.01
N LEU A 39 -1.67 -14.73 -33.16
CA LEU A 39 -1.09 -13.39 -33.33
C LEU A 39 -1.77 -12.36 -32.43
N LEU A 40 -3.10 -12.40 -32.30
CA LEU A 40 -3.86 -11.54 -31.37
C LEU A 40 -3.47 -11.80 -29.90
N TYR A 41 -3.24 -13.06 -29.52
CA TYR A 41 -2.77 -13.38 -28.18
C TYR A 41 -1.35 -12.89 -27.91
N VAL A 42 -0.46 -13.01 -28.90
CA VAL A 42 0.91 -12.46 -28.80
C VAL A 42 0.85 -10.94 -28.65
N PHE A 43 0.11 -10.26 -29.51
CA PHE A 43 -0.07 -8.81 -29.45
C PHE A 43 -0.66 -8.36 -28.10
N LYS A 44 -1.72 -9.01 -27.64
CA LYS A 44 -2.33 -8.75 -26.33
C LYS A 44 -1.31 -8.89 -25.19
N ASN A 45 -0.47 -9.95 -25.22
CA ASN A 45 0.51 -10.18 -24.16
C ASN A 45 1.65 -9.16 -24.20
N ILE A 46 2.10 -8.74 -25.39
CA ILE A 46 3.07 -7.64 -25.53
C ILE A 46 2.48 -6.35 -24.96
N PHE A 47 1.24 -6.00 -25.33
CA PHE A 47 0.55 -4.84 -24.78
C PHE A 47 0.43 -4.89 -23.25
N ASN A 48 0.05 -6.04 -22.68
CA ASN A 48 -0.02 -6.22 -21.23
C ASN A 48 1.36 -6.08 -20.55
N ALA A 49 2.44 -6.55 -21.20
CA ALA A 49 3.79 -6.41 -20.68
C ALA A 49 4.20 -4.93 -20.60
N ILE A 50 3.96 -4.17 -21.70
CA ILE A 50 4.22 -2.72 -21.75
C ILE A 50 3.38 -1.98 -20.69
N ALA A 51 2.08 -2.25 -20.62
CA ALA A 51 1.18 -1.64 -19.64
C ALA A 51 1.60 -1.95 -18.20
N SER A 52 2.07 -3.17 -17.94
CA SER A 52 2.60 -3.55 -16.62
C SER A 52 3.89 -2.83 -16.29
N TYR A 53 4.82 -2.72 -17.25
CA TYR A 53 6.05 -1.96 -17.09
C TYR A 53 5.80 -0.49 -16.74
N LEU A 54 4.90 0.17 -17.47
CA LEU A 54 4.52 1.56 -17.21
C LEU A 54 3.85 1.72 -15.83
N ARG A 55 2.97 0.80 -15.45
CA ARG A 55 2.30 0.79 -14.15
C ARG A 55 3.29 0.67 -13.01
N TYR A 56 4.20 -0.29 -13.07
CA TYR A 56 5.25 -0.45 -12.06
C TYR A 56 6.20 0.76 -12.04
N GLY A 57 6.55 1.29 -13.21
CA GLY A 57 7.34 2.51 -13.32
C GLY A 57 6.70 3.69 -12.59
N PHE A 58 5.40 3.91 -12.79
CA PHE A 58 4.63 4.92 -12.07
C PHE A 58 4.67 4.71 -10.56
N ILE A 59 4.32 3.49 -10.10
CA ILE A 59 4.25 3.16 -8.67
C ILE A 59 5.61 3.35 -7.99
N PHE A 60 6.69 2.79 -8.54
CA PHE A 60 8.00 2.85 -7.89
C PHE A 60 8.63 4.24 -7.96
N ASN A 61 8.43 5.00 -9.03
CA ASN A 61 8.90 6.38 -9.12
C ASN A 61 8.19 7.28 -8.12
N THR A 62 6.85 7.21 -8.04
CA THR A 62 6.07 8.02 -7.09
C THR A 62 6.34 7.62 -5.64
N LYS A 63 6.52 6.30 -5.36
CA LYS A 63 6.96 5.81 -4.05
C LYS A 63 8.29 6.44 -3.64
N ARG A 64 9.27 6.48 -4.56
CA ARG A 64 10.56 7.13 -4.31
C ARG A 64 10.39 8.61 -4.02
N GLU A 65 9.59 9.31 -4.82
CA GLU A 65 9.36 10.76 -4.65
C GLU A 65 8.73 11.08 -3.29
N ILE A 66 7.70 10.34 -2.90
CA ILE A 66 7.02 10.54 -1.60
C ILE A 66 7.97 10.19 -0.43
N GLY A 67 8.70 9.08 -0.52
CA GLY A 67 9.66 8.70 0.52
C GLY A 67 10.77 9.75 0.71
N VAL A 68 11.34 10.24 -0.40
CA VAL A 68 12.37 11.29 -0.37
C VAL A 68 11.80 12.61 0.13
N ARG A 69 10.57 12.97 -0.27
CA ARG A 69 9.89 14.16 0.21
C ARG A 69 9.67 14.09 1.71
N LEU A 70 9.10 13.01 2.22
CA LEU A 70 8.81 12.84 3.64
C LEU A 70 10.10 12.91 4.48
N MET A 71 11.18 12.26 4.02
CA MET A 71 12.49 12.35 4.68
C MET A 71 13.01 13.80 4.70
N ARG A 72 12.90 14.51 3.57
CA ARG A 72 13.33 15.92 3.48
C ARG A 72 12.49 16.81 4.40
N ASP A 73 11.20 16.56 4.49
CA ASP A 73 10.28 17.34 5.29
C ASP A 73 10.58 17.13 6.78
N TYR A 74 10.82 15.88 7.23
CA TYR A 74 11.28 15.61 8.59
C TYR A 74 12.62 16.29 8.91
N MET A 75 13.60 16.29 7.98
CA MET A 75 14.89 16.93 8.22
C MET A 75 14.82 18.44 8.32
N LYS A 76 13.72 19.06 7.89
CA LYS A 76 13.47 20.50 8.05
C LYS A 76 12.74 20.86 9.33
N GLU A 77 12.23 19.88 10.06
CA GLU A 77 11.53 20.08 11.31
C GLU A 77 12.51 20.58 12.41
N ASN A 78 11.98 21.36 13.33
CA ASN A 78 12.72 21.81 14.52
C ASN A 78 13.11 20.63 15.41
N TYR A 79 14.17 20.76 16.17
CA TYR A 79 14.62 19.69 17.07
C TYR A 79 13.56 19.25 18.09
N SER A 80 12.68 20.16 18.51
CA SER A 80 11.53 19.86 19.37
C SER A 80 10.58 18.80 18.77
N PHE A 81 10.49 18.72 17.44
CA PHE A 81 9.74 17.66 16.76
C PHE A 81 10.34 16.27 17.02
N PHE A 82 11.67 16.15 17.00
CA PHE A 82 12.36 14.88 17.25
C PHE A 82 12.32 14.48 18.73
N LEU A 83 12.17 15.45 19.65
CA LEU A 83 11.96 15.14 21.06
C LEU A 83 10.53 14.63 21.34
N LYS A 84 9.54 15.09 20.57
CA LYS A 84 8.13 14.67 20.70
C LYS A 84 7.87 13.33 20.01
N ASN A 85 8.60 13.02 18.96
CA ASN A 85 8.34 11.86 18.09
C ASN A 85 9.46 10.82 18.20
N ASN A 86 9.09 9.56 18.37
CA ASN A 86 10.05 8.48 18.41
C ASN A 86 10.67 8.26 17.01
N SER A 87 11.99 8.33 16.91
CA SER A 87 12.73 8.16 15.65
C SER A 87 12.45 6.82 14.95
N SER A 88 12.14 5.76 15.70
CA SER A 88 11.75 4.47 15.12
C SER A 88 10.42 4.54 14.36
N VAL A 89 9.49 5.39 14.81
CA VAL A 89 8.21 5.63 14.12
C VAL A 89 8.45 6.39 12.82
N LEU A 90 9.30 7.43 12.85
CA LEU A 90 9.66 8.20 11.66
C LEU A 90 10.39 7.32 10.62
N MET A 91 11.34 6.48 11.07
CA MET A 91 12.03 5.52 10.19
C MET A 91 11.04 4.52 9.56
N ARG A 92 10.08 3.99 10.34
CA ARG A 92 9.05 3.11 9.83
C ARG A 92 8.18 3.82 8.81
N SER A 93 7.77 5.06 9.09
CA SER A 93 6.91 5.86 8.22
C SER A 93 7.55 6.06 6.84
N VAL A 94 8.81 6.52 6.78
CA VAL A 94 9.52 6.72 5.51
C VAL A 94 9.79 5.41 4.76
N GLY A 95 10.14 4.34 5.45
CA GLY A 95 10.52 3.06 4.83
C GLY A 95 9.33 2.14 4.56
N ASN A 96 8.71 1.67 5.61
CA ASN A 96 7.70 0.62 5.54
C ASN A 96 6.31 1.18 5.20
N ASP A 97 5.86 2.25 5.87
CA ASP A 97 4.49 2.72 5.72
C ASP A 97 4.23 3.28 4.32
N VAL A 98 5.19 4.05 3.77
CA VAL A 98 5.17 4.49 2.37
C VAL A 98 5.14 3.28 1.42
N SER A 99 5.88 2.20 1.71
CA SER A 99 5.86 0.98 0.89
C SER A 99 4.49 0.34 0.84
N VAL A 100 3.89 0.09 2.00
CA VAL A 100 2.56 -0.53 2.12
C VAL A 100 1.46 0.37 1.53
N PHE A 101 1.60 1.69 1.65
CA PHE A 101 0.72 2.64 0.99
C PHE A 101 0.73 2.49 -0.54
N PHE A 102 1.91 2.39 -1.16
CA PHE A 102 2.00 2.19 -2.61
C PHE A 102 1.57 0.80 -3.07
N ASP A 103 1.71 -0.22 -2.24
CA ASP A 103 1.09 -1.52 -2.49
C ASP A 103 -0.45 -1.40 -2.51
N MET A 104 -1.04 -0.58 -1.64
CA MET A 104 -2.47 -0.27 -1.67
C MET A 104 -2.87 0.46 -2.96
N VAL A 105 -2.10 1.45 -3.41
CA VAL A 105 -2.36 2.17 -4.68
C VAL A 105 -2.31 1.19 -5.86
N LEU A 106 -1.37 0.26 -5.87
CA LEU A 106 -1.31 -0.81 -6.88
C LEU A 106 -2.57 -1.68 -6.87
N GLN A 107 -3.07 -2.04 -5.68
CA GLN A 107 -4.32 -2.79 -5.55
C GLN A 107 -5.54 -1.99 -6.04
N CYS A 108 -5.57 -0.67 -5.86
CA CYS A 108 -6.60 0.19 -6.46
C CYS A 108 -6.59 0.10 -7.99
N LEU A 109 -5.41 0.15 -8.61
CA LEU A 109 -5.30 0.02 -10.07
C LEU A 109 -5.78 -1.36 -10.57
N TYR A 110 -5.45 -2.43 -9.84
CA TYR A 110 -5.97 -3.77 -10.16
C TYR A 110 -7.48 -3.85 -9.98
N PHE A 111 -8.03 -3.26 -8.92
CA PHE A 111 -9.47 -3.22 -8.68
C PHE A 111 -10.23 -2.61 -9.86
N PHE A 112 -9.82 -1.46 -10.37
CA PHE A 112 -10.44 -0.82 -11.53
C PHE A 112 -10.27 -1.64 -12.81
N SER A 113 -9.08 -2.17 -13.05
CA SER A 113 -8.79 -2.99 -14.24
C SER A 113 -9.61 -4.29 -14.26
N ASP A 114 -9.66 -5.00 -13.14
CA ASP A 114 -10.43 -6.25 -13.03
C ASP A 114 -11.93 -5.98 -13.03
N GLY A 115 -12.39 -4.88 -12.40
CA GLY A 115 -13.78 -4.44 -12.43
C GLY A 115 -14.28 -4.19 -13.86
N LEU A 116 -13.51 -3.45 -14.67
CA LEU A 116 -13.84 -3.21 -16.07
C LEU A 116 -13.93 -4.52 -16.87
N MET A 117 -13.00 -5.43 -16.65
CA MET A 117 -13.02 -6.72 -17.33
C MET A 117 -14.21 -7.60 -16.91
N ILE A 118 -14.60 -7.56 -15.63
CA ILE A 118 -15.80 -8.26 -15.15
C ILE A 118 -17.05 -7.68 -15.82
N LEU A 119 -17.13 -6.37 -15.99
CA LEU A 119 -18.25 -5.73 -16.70
C LEU A 119 -18.33 -6.18 -18.17
N ILE A 120 -17.21 -6.20 -18.89
CA ILE A 120 -17.17 -6.59 -20.30
C ILE A 120 -17.57 -8.08 -20.49
N PHE A 121 -16.94 -8.98 -19.73
CA PHE A 121 -17.28 -10.41 -19.81
C PHE A 121 -18.68 -10.69 -19.25
N GLY A 122 -19.10 -9.94 -18.22
CA GLY A 122 -20.45 -10.02 -17.69
C GLY A 122 -21.50 -9.65 -18.75
N ALA A 123 -21.33 -8.53 -19.43
CA ALA A 123 -22.23 -8.12 -20.52
C ALA A 123 -22.34 -9.19 -21.60
N TYR A 124 -21.23 -9.83 -21.96
CA TYR A 124 -21.23 -10.95 -22.90
C TYR A 124 -22.03 -12.16 -22.38
N LEU A 125 -21.86 -12.53 -21.12
CA LEU A 125 -22.61 -13.64 -20.52
C LEU A 125 -24.11 -13.35 -20.42
N PHE A 126 -24.51 -12.12 -20.06
CA PHE A 126 -25.90 -11.69 -20.07
C PHE A 126 -26.56 -11.77 -21.45
N TYR A 127 -25.77 -11.49 -22.49
CA TYR A 127 -26.26 -11.66 -23.88
C TYR A 127 -26.43 -13.13 -24.27
N SER A 128 -25.54 -14.03 -23.80
CA SER A 128 -25.53 -15.45 -24.14
C SER A 128 -26.66 -16.25 -23.44
N ASP A 129 -26.78 -16.08 -22.12
CA ASP A 129 -27.84 -16.71 -21.29
C ASP A 129 -28.16 -15.80 -20.11
N PHE A 130 -29.24 -15.02 -20.24
CA PHE A 130 -29.60 -14.00 -19.25
C PHE A 130 -29.89 -14.60 -17.86
N LEU A 131 -30.72 -15.64 -17.79
CA LEU A 131 -31.16 -16.20 -16.51
C LEU A 131 -29.99 -16.82 -15.73
N LEU A 132 -29.18 -17.63 -16.40
CA LEU A 132 -28.03 -18.29 -15.79
C LEU A 132 -26.98 -17.25 -15.33
N SER A 133 -26.75 -16.23 -16.15
CA SER A 133 -25.82 -15.14 -15.81
C SER A 133 -26.27 -14.35 -14.59
N VAL A 134 -27.56 -13.98 -14.49
CA VAL A 134 -28.12 -13.30 -13.32
C VAL A 134 -27.89 -14.12 -12.05
N VAL A 135 -28.19 -15.40 -12.07
CA VAL A 135 -28.01 -16.29 -10.91
C VAL A 135 -26.53 -16.36 -10.51
N CYS A 136 -25.62 -16.61 -11.46
CA CYS A 136 -24.18 -16.68 -11.18
C CYS A 136 -23.63 -15.36 -10.62
N PHE A 137 -23.98 -14.23 -11.22
CA PHE A 137 -23.51 -12.92 -10.76
C PHE A 137 -24.10 -12.55 -9.39
N ALA A 138 -25.39 -12.85 -9.15
CA ALA A 138 -26.02 -12.60 -7.85
C ALA A 138 -25.33 -13.40 -6.73
N VAL A 139 -25.04 -14.68 -6.95
CA VAL A 139 -24.34 -15.53 -5.98
C VAL A 139 -22.91 -15.01 -5.73
N MET A 140 -22.17 -14.68 -6.79
CA MET A 140 -20.81 -14.15 -6.68
C MET A 140 -20.78 -12.80 -5.95
N LEU A 141 -21.70 -11.88 -6.28
CA LEU A 141 -21.80 -10.58 -5.61
C LEU A 141 -22.15 -10.73 -4.14
N LEU A 142 -23.16 -11.55 -3.83
CA LEU A 142 -23.55 -11.84 -2.45
C LEU A 142 -22.36 -12.40 -1.65
N PHE A 143 -21.63 -13.34 -2.24
CA PHE A 143 -20.44 -13.92 -1.60
C PHE A 143 -19.38 -12.84 -1.29
N VAL A 144 -19.04 -11.99 -2.26
CA VAL A 144 -18.06 -10.92 -2.07
C VAL A 144 -18.53 -9.95 -0.97
N LEU A 145 -19.79 -9.50 -1.00
CA LEU A 145 -20.33 -8.57 -0.01
C LEU A 145 -20.31 -9.17 1.41
N VAL A 146 -20.77 -10.41 1.57
CA VAL A 146 -20.78 -11.11 2.86
C VAL A 146 -19.35 -11.30 3.37
N PHE A 147 -18.45 -11.75 2.51
CA PHE A 147 -17.07 -12.03 2.88
C PHE A 147 -16.31 -10.76 3.26
N VAL A 148 -16.42 -9.68 2.48
CA VAL A 148 -15.79 -8.39 2.79
C VAL A 148 -16.32 -7.83 4.11
N ARG A 149 -17.66 -7.86 4.31
CA ARG A 149 -18.27 -7.37 5.55
C ARG A 149 -17.81 -8.17 6.78
N TRP A 150 -17.72 -9.48 6.65
CA TRP A 150 -17.29 -10.36 7.74
C TRP A 150 -15.81 -10.14 8.10
N ASN A 151 -14.96 -9.95 7.09
CA ASN A 151 -13.52 -9.83 7.30
C ASN A 151 -13.04 -8.39 7.55
N LYS A 152 -13.85 -7.35 7.28
CA LYS A 152 -13.44 -5.95 7.42
C LYS A 152 -12.77 -5.64 8.77
N LYS A 153 -13.46 -5.98 9.88
CA LYS A 153 -12.92 -5.73 11.24
C LYS A 153 -11.61 -6.49 11.51
N ARG A 154 -11.52 -7.72 11.01
CA ARG A 154 -10.32 -8.56 11.16
C ARG A 154 -9.15 -8.01 10.35
N ALA A 155 -9.38 -7.65 9.09
CA ALA A 155 -8.36 -7.07 8.21
C ALA A 155 -7.79 -5.76 8.80
N THR A 156 -8.66 -4.83 9.27
CA THR A 156 -8.23 -3.61 9.94
C THR A 156 -7.42 -3.92 11.21
N HIS A 157 -7.90 -4.86 12.05
CA HIS A 157 -7.17 -5.26 13.26
C HIS A 157 -5.79 -5.84 12.94
N TYR A 158 -5.69 -6.74 11.95
CA TYR A 158 -4.41 -7.31 11.54
C TYR A 158 -3.46 -6.24 10.99
N GLY A 159 -3.96 -5.32 10.16
CA GLY A 159 -3.19 -4.20 9.64
C GLY A 159 -2.63 -3.30 10.75
N THR A 160 -3.49 -2.88 11.69
CA THR A 160 -3.09 -2.04 12.82
C THR A 160 -2.07 -2.73 13.72
N GLN A 161 -2.27 -4.01 14.04
CA GLN A 161 -1.33 -4.75 14.88
C GLN A 161 0.00 -5.01 14.16
N ALA A 162 -0.03 -5.34 12.89
CA ALA A 162 1.17 -5.50 12.07
C ALA A 162 1.99 -4.19 12.02
N GLN A 163 1.33 -3.05 11.80
CA GLN A 163 1.97 -1.73 11.78
C GLN A 163 2.62 -1.38 13.13
N LYS A 164 1.87 -1.52 14.23
CA LYS A 164 2.39 -1.25 15.58
C LYS A 164 3.59 -2.14 15.92
N SER A 165 3.49 -3.43 15.64
CA SER A 165 4.58 -4.39 15.91
C SER A 165 5.79 -4.10 15.04
N SER A 166 5.62 -3.70 13.77
CA SER A 166 6.71 -3.27 12.90
C SER A 166 7.46 -2.04 13.47
N GLY A 167 6.73 -1.08 14.03
CA GLY A 167 7.35 0.06 14.72
C GLY A 167 8.20 -0.38 15.93
N SER A 168 7.67 -1.29 16.77
CA SER A 168 8.42 -1.83 17.90
C SER A 168 9.64 -2.66 17.46
N MET A 169 9.54 -3.43 16.37
CA MET A 169 10.68 -4.12 15.78
C MET A 169 11.80 -3.15 15.38
N THR A 170 11.43 -2.07 14.67
CA THR A 170 12.39 -1.02 14.26
C THR A 170 13.05 -0.37 15.49
N GLN A 171 12.29 -0.12 16.54
CA GLN A 171 12.80 0.43 17.80
C GLN A 171 13.85 -0.51 18.45
N TRP A 172 13.57 -1.80 18.56
CA TRP A 172 14.52 -2.76 19.14
C TRP A 172 15.77 -2.93 18.28
N LEU A 173 15.65 -2.87 16.95
CA LEU A 173 16.80 -2.87 16.03
C LEU A 173 17.66 -1.61 16.23
N GLN A 174 17.04 -0.45 16.29
CA GLN A 174 17.73 0.83 16.47
C GLN A 174 18.46 0.89 17.83
N GLN A 175 17.78 0.47 18.89
CA GLN A 175 18.39 0.42 20.23
C GLN A 175 19.48 -0.65 20.35
N GLY A 176 19.27 -1.82 19.74
CA GLY A 176 20.23 -2.91 19.76
C GLY A 176 21.52 -2.57 19.01
N PHE A 177 21.44 -2.03 17.82
CA PHE A 177 22.61 -1.65 17.05
C PHE A 177 23.22 -0.32 17.52
N GLY A 178 22.41 0.65 17.94
CA GLY A 178 22.88 1.93 18.47
C GLY A 178 23.62 1.80 19.79
N GLY A 179 23.19 0.87 20.67
CA GLY A 179 23.83 0.59 21.98
C GLY A 179 24.70 -0.67 21.98
N ALA A 180 25.24 -1.10 20.83
CA ALA A 180 25.92 -2.38 20.70
C ALA A 180 27.13 -2.51 21.66
N LYS A 181 27.87 -1.43 21.93
CA LYS A 181 29.02 -1.43 22.84
C LYS A 181 28.56 -1.74 24.28
N GLU A 182 27.55 -1.02 24.78
CA GLU A 182 26.99 -1.18 26.12
C GLU A 182 26.39 -2.57 26.30
N ILE A 183 25.65 -3.05 25.28
CA ILE A 183 25.03 -4.38 25.27
C ILE A 183 26.10 -5.47 25.39
N LYS A 184 27.21 -5.34 24.66
CA LYS A 184 28.35 -6.28 24.72
C LYS A 184 29.04 -6.26 26.10
N ILE A 185 29.25 -5.08 26.65
CA ILE A 185 29.86 -4.93 28.00
C ILE A 185 28.97 -5.58 29.06
N LEU A 186 27.65 -5.33 28.97
CA LEU A 186 26.68 -5.83 29.93
C LEU A 186 26.25 -7.29 29.70
N ARG A 187 26.69 -7.92 28.59
CA ARG A 187 26.28 -9.25 28.14
C ARG A 187 24.77 -9.44 28.10
N ARG A 188 24.05 -8.45 27.49
CA ARG A 188 22.58 -8.39 27.42
C ARG A 188 22.04 -8.64 26.02
N GLU A 189 22.79 -9.26 25.13
CA GLU A 189 22.39 -9.52 23.73
C GLU A 189 21.05 -10.24 23.67
N GLU A 190 20.90 -11.28 24.46
CA GLU A 190 19.69 -12.13 24.46
C GLU A 190 18.42 -11.36 24.86
N TYR A 191 18.57 -10.33 25.70
CA TYR A 191 17.44 -9.46 26.07
C TYR A 191 16.89 -8.70 24.86
N PHE A 192 17.76 -8.14 24.00
CA PHE A 192 17.37 -7.42 22.79
C PHE A 192 16.80 -8.38 21.74
N VAL A 193 17.44 -9.55 21.56
CA VAL A 193 16.96 -10.61 20.64
C VAL A 193 15.56 -11.07 21.02
N LYS A 194 15.29 -11.37 22.28
CA LYS A 194 13.96 -11.81 22.74
C LYS A 194 12.88 -10.75 22.55
N ASN A 195 13.20 -9.48 22.82
CA ASN A 195 12.24 -8.42 22.60
C ASN A 195 11.95 -8.21 21.11
N TYR A 196 12.98 -8.25 20.26
CA TYR A 196 12.78 -8.23 18.81
C TYR A 196 11.94 -9.41 18.33
N GLU A 197 12.27 -10.65 18.77
CA GLU A 197 11.55 -11.87 18.43
C GLU A 197 10.07 -11.76 18.79
N LYS A 198 9.76 -11.26 19.99
CA LYS A 198 8.38 -11.07 20.46
C LYS A 198 7.54 -10.25 19.45
N TYR A 199 8.03 -9.10 19.03
CA TYR A 199 7.29 -8.24 18.11
C TYR A 199 7.33 -8.76 16.68
N CYS A 200 8.42 -9.39 16.26
CA CYS A 200 8.54 -10.10 15.00
C CYS A 200 7.51 -11.24 14.89
N ALA A 201 7.35 -12.03 15.94
CA ALA A 201 6.36 -13.11 15.98
C ALA A 201 4.92 -12.56 15.88
N ILE A 202 4.61 -11.45 16.56
CA ILE A 202 3.29 -10.81 16.47
C ILE A 202 3.04 -10.31 15.04
N ALA A 203 3.97 -9.56 14.46
CA ALA A 203 3.84 -9.02 13.12
C ALA A 203 3.63 -10.13 12.08
N ASN A 204 4.48 -11.16 12.11
CA ASN A 204 4.38 -12.30 11.19
C ASN A 204 3.09 -13.11 11.38
N LYS A 205 2.63 -13.30 12.61
CA LYS A 205 1.35 -13.98 12.90
C LYS A 205 0.15 -13.19 12.36
N MET A 206 0.18 -11.86 12.44
CA MET A 206 -0.88 -11.02 11.85
C MET A 206 -0.85 -11.09 10.32
N GLN A 207 0.34 -11.02 9.73
CA GLN A 207 0.51 -11.16 8.28
C GLN A 207 0.08 -12.55 7.79
N GLN A 208 0.45 -13.62 8.49
CA GLN A 208 0.03 -14.99 8.18
C GLN A 208 -1.50 -15.13 8.19
N LYS A 209 -2.16 -14.64 9.26
CA LYS A 209 -3.63 -14.67 9.37
C LYS A 209 -4.30 -13.89 8.26
N PHE A 210 -3.77 -12.71 7.93
CA PHE A 210 -4.27 -11.90 6.83
C PHE A 210 -4.11 -12.60 5.49
N SER A 211 -2.93 -13.13 5.18
CA SER A 211 -2.65 -13.83 3.93
C SER A 211 -3.54 -15.07 3.76
N PHE A 212 -3.71 -15.87 4.82
CA PHE A 212 -4.63 -17.01 4.81
C PHE A 212 -6.07 -16.57 4.57
N MET A 213 -6.56 -15.57 5.32
CA MET A 213 -7.90 -15.02 5.15
C MET A 213 -8.14 -14.50 3.72
N ASN A 214 -7.10 -13.92 3.11
CA ASN A 214 -7.18 -13.36 1.77
C ASN A 214 -7.21 -14.43 0.67
N GLN A 215 -6.77 -15.66 0.96
CA GLN A 215 -6.77 -16.78 0.02
C GLN A 215 -8.06 -17.61 0.04
N ILE A 216 -8.79 -17.63 1.17
CA ILE A 216 -10.03 -18.40 1.33
C ILE A 216 -11.05 -18.12 0.22
N PRO A 217 -11.35 -16.85 -0.17
CA PRO A 217 -12.32 -16.57 -1.23
C PRO A 217 -12.02 -17.22 -2.56
N HIS A 218 -10.73 -17.30 -2.90
CA HIS A 218 -10.31 -17.98 -4.12
C HIS A 218 -10.75 -19.45 -4.11
N MET A 219 -10.44 -20.18 -3.04
CA MET A 219 -10.76 -21.60 -2.93
C MET A 219 -12.27 -21.86 -2.94
N VAL A 220 -13.03 -21.04 -2.21
CA VAL A 220 -14.48 -21.17 -2.13
C VAL A 220 -15.14 -20.86 -3.48
N LEU A 221 -14.75 -19.78 -4.13
CA LEU A 221 -15.29 -19.42 -5.45
C LEU A 221 -14.94 -20.47 -6.50
N GLU A 222 -13.75 -21.08 -6.45
CA GLU A 222 -13.37 -22.18 -7.34
C GLU A 222 -14.31 -23.37 -7.21
N CYS A 223 -14.59 -23.80 -5.99
CA CYS A 223 -15.57 -24.87 -5.73
C CYS A 223 -16.96 -24.49 -6.24
N PHE A 224 -17.41 -23.24 -6.04
CA PHE A 224 -18.71 -22.76 -6.50
C PHE A 224 -18.79 -22.77 -8.04
N CYS A 225 -17.79 -22.24 -8.71
CA CYS A 225 -17.77 -22.18 -10.19
C CYS A 225 -17.78 -23.56 -10.81
N THR A 226 -16.92 -24.46 -10.32
CA THR A 226 -16.87 -25.84 -10.81
C THR A 226 -18.16 -26.58 -10.50
N GLY A 227 -18.67 -26.45 -9.28
CA GLY A 227 -19.94 -27.05 -8.88
C GLY A 227 -21.14 -26.54 -9.70
N ALA A 228 -21.22 -25.24 -9.96
CA ALA A 228 -22.30 -24.65 -10.76
C ALA A 228 -22.30 -25.21 -12.20
N VAL A 229 -21.14 -25.31 -12.84
CA VAL A 229 -21.04 -25.89 -14.20
C VAL A 229 -21.50 -27.36 -14.18
N LEU A 230 -21.05 -28.17 -13.23
CA LEU A 230 -21.43 -29.57 -13.12
C LEU A 230 -22.93 -29.74 -12.83
N ILE A 231 -23.52 -28.96 -11.94
CA ILE A 231 -24.96 -28.99 -11.63
C ILE A 231 -25.78 -28.68 -12.90
N VAL A 232 -25.37 -27.68 -13.69
CA VAL A 232 -26.06 -27.36 -14.95
C VAL A 232 -25.97 -28.52 -15.93
N ILE A 233 -24.79 -29.11 -16.09
CA ILE A 233 -24.62 -30.29 -16.98
C ILE A 233 -25.54 -31.43 -16.51
N ILE A 234 -25.50 -31.80 -15.23
CA ILE A 234 -26.34 -32.87 -14.67
C ILE A 234 -27.83 -32.56 -14.88
N SER A 235 -28.26 -31.31 -14.61
CA SER A 235 -29.68 -30.94 -14.77
C SER A 235 -30.16 -31.05 -16.21
N ARG A 236 -29.31 -30.76 -17.20
CA ARG A 236 -29.64 -30.88 -18.64
C ARG A 236 -29.69 -32.33 -19.08
N VAL A 237 -28.74 -33.17 -18.64
CA VAL A 237 -28.72 -34.59 -18.87
C VAL A 237 -29.97 -35.29 -18.31
N LEU A 238 -30.35 -34.95 -17.06
CA LEU A 238 -31.56 -35.50 -16.43
C LEU A 238 -32.86 -35.10 -17.14
N LYS A 239 -32.89 -33.95 -17.83
CA LYS A 239 -34.02 -33.53 -18.68
C LYS A 239 -34.05 -34.17 -20.06
N GLY A 240 -33.14 -35.11 -20.36
CA GLY A 240 -33.09 -35.81 -21.63
C GLY A 240 -32.68 -34.97 -22.84
N MET A 241 -32.02 -33.82 -22.61
CA MET A 241 -31.51 -33.00 -23.71
C MET A 241 -30.34 -33.67 -24.40
N ASP A 242 -30.30 -33.59 -25.75
CA ASP A 242 -29.20 -34.14 -26.53
C ASP A 242 -27.88 -33.44 -26.17
N VAL A 243 -26.96 -34.21 -25.64
CA VAL A 243 -25.66 -33.75 -25.11
C VAL A 243 -24.85 -33.09 -26.25
N ALA A 244 -24.93 -33.55 -27.47
CA ALA A 244 -24.21 -33.01 -28.61
C ALA A 244 -24.62 -31.56 -28.96
N VAL A 245 -25.85 -31.17 -28.70
CA VAL A 245 -26.39 -29.86 -29.04
C VAL A 245 -26.03 -28.80 -27.98
N PHE A 246 -26.00 -29.19 -26.71
CA PHE A 246 -25.77 -28.17 -25.67
C PHE A 246 -24.31 -28.05 -25.18
N ILE A 247 -23.44 -29.07 -25.38
CA ILE A 247 -22.02 -29.04 -25.01
C ILE A 247 -21.28 -27.80 -25.56
N PRO A 248 -21.40 -27.43 -26.85
CA PRO A 248 -20.69 -26.25 -27.36
C PRO A 248 -21.04 -24.94 -26.62
N ASN A 249 -22.32 -24.72 -26.33
CA ASN A 249 -22.78 -23.55 -25.61
C ASN A 249 -22.29 -23.54 -24.15
N MET A 250 -22.31 -24.70 -23.49
CA MET A 250 -21.79 -24.90 -22.15
C MET A 250 -20.29 -24.71 -22.08
N ALA A 251 -19.54 -25.14 -23.08
CA ALA A 251 -18.10 -24.94 -23.15
C ALA A 251 -17.74 -23.44 -23.22
N VAL A 252 -18.47 -22.65 -24.02
CA VAL A 252 -18.29 -21.20 -24.11
C VAL A 252 -18.63 -20.52 -22.76
N PHE A 253 -19.75 -20.93 -22.15
CA PHE A 253 -20.17 -20.41 -20.84
C PHE A 253 -19.15 -20.74 -19.73
N ALA A 254 -18.69 -21.99 -19.68
CA ALA A 254 -17.66 -22.42 -18.74
C ALA A 254 -16.36 -21.64 -18.94
N MET A 255 -15.88 -21.48 -20.18
CA MET A 255 -14.70 -20.68 -20.48
C MET A 255 -14.84 -19.21 -20.01
N ALA A 256 -15.99 -18.61 -20.19
CA ALA A 256 -16.25 -17.26 -19.71
C ALA A 256 -16.25 -17.16 -18.17
N LEU A 257 -16.88 -18.12 -17.49
CA LEU A 257 -16.83 -18.23 -16.02
C LEU A 257 -15.40 -18.40 -15.50
N PHE A 258 -14.61 -19.30 -16.10
CA PHE A 258 -13.21 -19.51 -15.72
C PHE A 258 -12.32 -18.28 -15.97
N ARG A 259 -12.72 -17.35 -16.84
CA ARG A 259 -12.05 -16.07 -17.03
C ARG A 259 -12.48 -15.00 -16.01
N ILE A 260 -13.74 -14.99 -15.61
CA ILE A 260 -14.29 -14.02 -14.64
C ILE A 260 -13.87 -14.38 -13.22
N PHE A 261 -13.90 -15.65 -12.86
CA PHE A 261 -13.62 -16.17 -11.54
C PHE A 261 -12.30 -15.63 -10.92
N PRO A 262 -11.11 -15.74 -11.56
CA PRO A 262 -9.87 -15.25 -10.98
C PRO A 262 -9.88 -13.73 -10.75
N ARG A 263 -10.66 -12.98 -11.56
CA ARG A 263 -10.79 -11.52 -11.44
C ARG A 263 -11.65 -11.12 -10.27
N ILE A 264 -12.77 -11.83 -10.03
CA ILE A 264 -13.62 -11.61 -8.86
C ILE A 264 -12.84 -11.94 -7.57
N SER A 265 -12.10 -13.03 -7.58
CA SER A 265 -11.23 -13.40 -6.47
C SER A 265 -10.16 -12.33 -6.19
N ARG A 266 -9.51 -11.81 -7.23
CA ARG A 266 -8.53 -10.72 -7.10
C ARG A 266 -9.16 -9.42 -6.65
N LEU A 267 -10.35 -9.09 -7.15
CA LEU A 267 -11.10 -7.90 -6.71
C LEU A 267 -11.39 -7.95 -5.21
N ASN A 268 -11.83 -9.11 -4.70
CA ASN A 268 -12.01 -9.31 -3.27
C ASN A 268 -10.68 -9.19 -2.48
N SER A 269 -9.60 -9.78 -3.00
CA SER A 269 -8.26 -9.67 -2.42
C SER A 269 -7.78 -8.21 -2.39
N SER A 270 -8.01 -7.45 -3.46
CA SER A 270 -7.66 -6.02 -3.52
C SER A 270 -8.41 -5.21 -2.46
N ILE A 271 -9.72 -5.43 -2.29
CA ILE A 271 -10.51 -4.76 -1.23
C ILE A 271 -9.95 -5.08 0.16
N ASN A 272 -9.67 -6.35 0.45
CA ASN A 272 -9.14 -6.76 1.75
C ASN A 272 -7.75 -6.15 2.01
N THR A 273 -6.90 -6.09 0.99
CA THR A 273 -5.56 -5.49 1.08
C THR A 273 -5.66 -3.98 1.31
N MET A 274 -6.57 -3.28 0.64
CA MET A 274 -6.85 -1.87 0.92
C MET A 274 -7.27 -1.65 2.37
N ILE A 275 -8.17 -2.48 2.90
CA ILE A 275 -8.63 -2.40 4.29
C ILE A 275 -7.47 -2.67 5.27
N PHE A 276 -6.63 -3.66 5.00
CA PHE A 276 -5.43 -3.97 5.80
C PHE A 276 -4.43 -2.81 5.80
N SER A 277 -4.25 -2.15 4.66
CA SER A 277 -3.26 -1.08 4.48
C SER A 277 -3.76 0.30 4.92
N PHE A 278 -5.04 0.43 5.27
CA PHE A 278 -5.63 1.72 5.65
C PHE A 278 -4.90 2.44 6.80
N PRO A 279 -4.46 1.76 7.90
CA PRO A 279 -3.69 2.42 8.95
C PRO A 279 -2.37 3.04 8.47
N TYR A 280 -1.74 2.44 7.46
CA TYR A 280 -0.51 2.94 6.86
C TYR A 280 -0.75 4.20 6.02
N LEU A 281 -1.86 4.22 5.25
CA LEU A 281 -2.31 5.42 4.53
C LEU A 281 -2.54 6.58 5.49
N ASP A 282 -3.28 6.32 6.59
CA ASP A 282 -3.61 7.34 7.58
C ASP A 282 -2.34 7.95 8.20
N THR A 283 -1.35 7.12 8.51
CA THR A 283 -0.05 7.60 9.02
C THR A 283 0.66 8.48 7.98
N VAL A 284 0.85 8.00 6.76
CA VAL A 284 1.57 8.75 5.71
C VAL A 284 0.85 10.06 5.38
N TYR A 285 -0.48 10.05 5.32
CA TYR A 285 -1.28 11.24 5.06
C TYR A 285 -1.13 12.28 6.19
N ASN A 286 -1.23 11.84 7.45
CA ASN A 286 -1.10 12.73 8.60
C ASN A 286 0.31 13.31 8.71
N ASP A 287 1.34 12.50 8.46
CA ASP A 287 2.73 12.95 8.48
C ASP A 287 2.97 14.03 7.42
N ILE A 288 2.50 13.83 6.19
CA ILE A 288 2.60 14.85 5.12
C ILE A 288 1.84 16.12 5.52
N LYS A 289 0.63 15.99 6.06
CA LYS A 289 -0.19 17.13 6.46
C LYS A 289 0.45 17.96 7.58
N ILE A 290 1.03 17.29 8.59
CA ILE A 290 1.71 17.94 9.70
C ILE A 290 2.94 18.69 9.20
N THR A 291 3.78 18.04 8.42
CA THR A 291 5.01 18.66 7.90
C THR A 291 4.70 19.80 6.92
N GLU A 292 3.65 19.71 6.10
CA GLU A 292 3.19 20.81 5.26
C GLU A 292 2.70 22.03 6.06
N ALA A 293 1.96 21.79 7.15
CA ALA A 293 1.48 22.86 8.02
C ALA A 293 2.67 23.60 8.67
N HIS A 294 3.62 22.88 9.25
CA HIS A 294 4.83 23.46 9.86
C HIS A 294 5.67 24.24 8.82
N GLN A 295 5.84 23.70 7.61
CA GLN A 295 6.55 24.42 6.54
C GLN A 295 5.85 25.71 6.11
N GLN A 296 4.51 25.72 6.08
CA GLN A 296 3.76 26.95 5.78
C GLN A 296 3.96 28.01 6.88
N GLU A 297 3.95 27.60 8.13
CA GLU A 297 4.23 28.50 9.28
C GLU A 297 5.66 29.03 9.22
N PHE A 298 6.64 28.17 9.00
CA PHE A 298 8.04 28.56 8.85
C PHE A 298 8.25 29.53 7.68
N ASN A 299 7.65 29.26 6.53
CA ASN A 299 7.75 30.13 5.36
C ASN A 299 7.04 31.49 5.56
N LYS A 300 5.96 31.54 6.38
CA LYS A 300 5.32 32.80 6.78
C LYS A 300 6.23 33.59 7.69
N ALA A 301 6.81 32.96 8.71
CA ALA A 301 7.76 33.59 9.62
C ALA A 301 8.99 34.12 8.88
N GLN A 302 9.55 33.34 7.96
CA GLN A 302 10.70 33.75 7.14
C GLN A 302 10.39 34.89 6.17
N LYS A 303 9.13 34.99 5.67
CA LYS A 303 8.72 36.13 4.82
C LYS A 303 8.60 37.44 5.62
N ILE A 304 8.22 37.32 6.89
CA ILE A 304 8.14 38.48 7.79
C ILE A 304 9.56 38.94 8.17
N GLY A 305 10.53 38.02 8.33
CA GLY A 305 11.93 38.32 8.66
C GLY A 305 12.83 38.68 7.46
N LYS A 306 12.32 38.68 6.22
CA LYS A 306 13.14 38.93 5.01
C LYS A 306 13.68 40.39 4.86
N ASN A 307 13.38 41.28 5.80
CA ASN A 307 13.98 42.62 5.89
C ASN A 307 15.08 42.74 6.95
N GLU A 308 15.50 41.62 7.56
CA GLU A 308 16.61 41.68 8.49
C GLU A 308 17.90 41.35 7.72
N ASP A 309 18.83 42.31 7.76
CA ASP A 309 20.23 42.14 7.39
C ASP A 309 20.80 40.88 8.06
N VAL A 310 21.66 40.15 7.37
CA VAL A 310 22.36 38.98 7.92
C VAL A 310 22.89 39.38 9.28
N LEU A 311 22.32 38.81 10.37
CA LEU A 311 22.74 39.09 11.74
C LEU A 311 24.23 38.75 11.85
N THR A 312 25.07 39.75 11.81
CA THR A 312 26.49 39.58 12.04
C THR A 312 26.76 39.55 13.52
N PHE A 313 27.37 38.46 14.01
CA PHE A 313 27.76 38.32 15.41
C PHE A 313 28.91 39.31 15.69
N ASN A 314 28.55 40.51 16.23
CA ASN A 314 29.51 41.58 16.45
C ASN A 314 29.94 41.72 17.93
N ASN A 315 29.04 41.55 18.87
CA ASN A 315 29.28 41.86 20.28
C ASN A 315 29.16 40.65 21.20
N ASP A 316 27.95 40.24 21.51
CA ASP A 316 27.64 39.20 22.50
C ASP A 316 26.33 38.47 22.16
N ILE A 317 26.12 37.31 22.80
CA ILE A 317 24.87 36.58 22.85
C ILE A 317 24.34 36.69 24.27
N GLN A 318 23.08 37.07 24.40
CA GLN A 318 22.45 37.26 25.71
C GLN A 318 21.23 36.33 25.83
N LEU A 319 21.16 35.62 26.95
CA LEU A 319 19.95 34.96 27.43
C LEU A 319 19.39 35.79 28.55
N LYS A 320 18.08 36.08 28.56
CA LYS A 320 17.40 36.86 29.57
C LYS A 320 16.18 36.14 30.11
N ASN A 321 16.17 35.86 31.41
CA ASN A 321 15.07 35.22 32.12
C ASN A 321 14.55 33.97 31.37
N VAL A 322 15.45 33.09 30.96
CA VAL A 322 15.14 31.94 30.16
C VAL A 322 14.57 30.82 31.01
N HIS A 323 13.41 30.35 30.60
CA HIS A 323 12.74 29.16 31.13
C HIS A 323 12.62 28.10 30.07
N TYR A 324 12.82 26.83 30.45
CA TYR A 324 12.66 25.72 29.50
C TYR A 324 12.09 24.47 30.16
N VAL A 325 11.04 23.93 29.53
CA VAL A 325 10.37 22.65 29.88
C VAL A 325 10.42 21.72 28.66
N TYR A 326 10.89 20.50 28.86
CA TYR A 326 10.87 19.50 27.78
C TYR A 326 9.45 19.12 27.40
N PRO A 327 9.17 18.84 26.09
CA PRO A 327 7.88 18.31 25.68
C PRO A 327 7.53 17.05 26.48
N ASN A 328 6.24 16.90 26.83
CA ASN A 328 5.69 15.76 27.59
C ASN A 328 6.20 15.66 29.05
N THR A 329 6.76 16.71 29.61
CA THR A 329 7.10 16.80 31.05
C THR A 329 6.53 18.08 31.62
N GLU A 330 6.35 18.12 32.93
CA GLU A 330 5.98 19.33 33.67
C GLU A 330 7.18 19.90 34.48
N VAL A 331 8.34 19.25 34.34
CA VAL A 331 9.54 19.61 35.09
C VAL A 331 10.28 20.69 34.34
N GLU A 332 10.40 21.85 34.97
CA GLU A 332 11.20 22.96 34.47
C GLU A 332 12.70 22.63 34.65
N VAL A 333 13.43 22.58 33.55
CA VAL A 333 14.85 22.23 33.54
C VAL A 333 15.75 23.47 33.61
N LEU A 334 15.31 24.58 33.03
CA LEU A 334 15.95 25.88 33.16
C LEU A 334 14.91 26.84 33.74
N SER A 335 15.26 27.52 34.83
CA SER A 335 14.42 28.47 35.52
C SER A 335 15.18 29.77 35.72
N ASP A 336 14.65 30.88 35.19
CA ASP A 336 15.18 32.26 35.31
C ASP A 336 16.68 32.37 35.00
N ILE A 337 17.15 31.75 33.94
CA ILE A 337 18.55 31.78 33.54
C ILE A 337 18.86 33.02 32.71
N SER A 338 19.79 33.82 33.22
CA SER A 338 20.33 34.98 32.50
C SER A 338 21.83 34.82 32.34
N LEU A 339 22.33 34.87 31.09
CA LEU A 339 23.75 34.66 30.75
C LEU A 339 24.14 35.53 29.55
N THR A 340 25.28 36.16 29.63
CA THR A 340 25.87 36.92 28.51
C THR A 340 27.22 36.35 28.16
N VAL A 341 27.43 36.03 26.88
CA VAL A 341 28.72 35.55 26.35
C VAL A 341 29.21 36.51 25.28
N LYS A 342 30.34 37.14 25.53
CA LYS A 342 30.97 38.11 24.59
C LYS A 342 31.68 37.39 23.45
N LYS A 343 31.79 38.05 22.30
CA LYS A 343 32.53 37.55 21.16
C LYS A 343 33.97 37.23 21.54
N GLY A 344 34.41 36.00 21.25
CA GLY A 344 35.74 35.48 21.57
C GLY A 344 35.91 34.98 23.01
N GLN A 345 34.87 35.08 23.85
CA GLN A 345 34.87 34.54 25.22
C GLN A 345 34.63 33.05 25.23
N ALA A 346 35.38 32.30 26.02
CA ALA A 346 35.13 30.90 26.34
C ALA A 346 34.44 30.82 27.71
N VAL A 347 33.33 30.10 27.78
CA VAL A 347 32.54 29.88 28.99
C VAL A 347 32.44 28.42 29.31
N GLY A 348 32.79 27.99 30.52
CA GLY A 348 32.65 26.63 31.01
C GLY A 348 31.39 26.48 31.86
N LEU A 349 30.52 25.50 31.52
CA LEU A 349 29.35 25.11 32.29
C LEU A 349 29.73 24.01 33.29
N VAL A 350 29.70 24.26 34.57
CA VAL A 350 30.05 23.35 35.65
C VAL A 350 28.85 23.05 36.52
N GLY A 351 28.67 21.81 36.94
CA GLY A 351 27.57 21.41 37.84
C GLY A 351 27.35 19.90 37.82
N PRO A 352 26.52 19.36 38.73
CA PRO A 352 26.23 17.93 38.82
C PRO A 352 25.53 17.39 37.54
N SER A 353 25.48 16.07 37.43
CA SER A 353 24.67 15.45 36.35
C SER A 353 23.19 15.81 36.53
N GLY A 354 22.50 16.15 35.46
CA GLY A 354 21.10 16.56 35.49
C GLY A 354 20.86 18.05 35.79
N ALA A 355 21.92 18.89 36.03
CA ALA A 355 21.78 20.31 36.29
C ALA A 355 21.39 21.18 35.08
N GLY A 356 20.93 20.61 33.97
CA GLY A 356 20.49 21.38 32.80
C GLY A 356 21.58 21.92 31.88
N LYS A 357 22.88 21.54 32.07
CA LYS A 357 24.01 22.07 31.29
C LYS A 357 23.88 21.87 29.80
N SER A 358 23.52 20.64 29.36
CA SER A 358 23.30 20.33 27.95
C SER A 358 22.09 21.09 27.40
N THR A 359 21.02 21.18 28.16
CA THR A 359 19.82 21.93 27.80
C THR A 359 20.12 23.42 27.61
N LEU A 360 20.94 23.99 28.51
CA LEU A 360 21.37 25.40 28.38
C LEU A 360 22.24 25.60 27.12
N ALA A 361 23.12 24.66 26.83
CA ALA A 361 23.92 24.68 25.58
C ALA A 361 23.05 24.61 24.34
N ASP A 362 22.07 23.71 24.31
CA ASP A 362 21.14 23.55 23.18
C ASP A 362 20.24 24.78 22.99
N VAL A 363 19.82 25.42 24.07
CA VAL A 363 19.12 26.73 24.05
C VAL A 363 20.05 27.82 23.50
N PHE A 364 21.28 27.88 23.96
CA PHE A 364 22.24 28.88 23.53
C PHE A 364 22.61 28.75 22.03
N LEU A 365 22.58 27.54 21.52
CA LEU A 365 22.76 27.23 20.09
C LEU A 365 21.50 27.52 19.26
N GLY A 366 20.37 27.90 19.86
CA GLY A 366 19.11 28.10 19.17
C GLY A 366 18.44 26.83 18.66
N ILE A 367 18.86 25.65 19.18
CA ILE A 367 18.29 24.33 18.78
C ILE A 367 16.96 24.10 19.51
N LEU A 368 16.84 24.57 20.77
CA LEU A 368 15.63 24.46 21.57
C LEU A 368 14.91 25.82 21.60
N GLU A 369 13.60 25.78 21.34
CA GLU A 369 12.73 26.96 21.49
C GLU A 369 12.41 27.19 22.96
N LEU A 370 12.52 28.45 23.41
CA LEU A 370 12.28 28.82 24.79
C LEU A 370 10.81 28.64 25.17
N SER A 371 10.56 28.25 26.43
CA SER A 371 9.21 28.30 27.00
C SER A 371 8.86 29.75 27.37
N GLU A 372 9.81 30.47 27.96
CA GLU A 372 9.70 31.90 28.31
C GLU A 372 11.10 32.53 28.29
N GLY A 373 11.17 33.88 28.19
CA GLY A 373 12.42 34.64 28.11
C GLY A 373 12.85 34.99 26.68
N SER A 374 14.09 35.47 26.53
CA SER A 374 14.64 35.88 25.23
C SER A 374 16.14 35.63 25.12
#